data_325bb0921b5a86137ebd741e4564708a
#
_entry.id   325bb0921b5a86137ebd741e4564708a
#
_cell.length_a   1.000
_cell.length_b   1.000
_cell.length_c   1.000
_cell.angle_alpha   90.00
_cell.angle_beta   90.00
_cell.angle_gamma   90.00
#
_symmetry.space_group_name_H-M   'P 1'
#
loop_
_entity.id
_entity.type
_entity.pdbx_description
1 polymer ?
#
loop_
_entity_poly.entity_id
_entity_poly.type
_entity_poly.pdbx_seq_one_letter_code
_entity_poly.pdbx_strand_id
1 'polypeptide(L)'
;MKKNFGKKAASVMAVAALSLSLVACGNGGSTEAASEAADASAGTASTAVTTSNNSGSENSQKPLVWFNRQPSNSSTGELDMGALTYNDKTYYVGFDANQGADLQGEMVLDYIKANADTIDRNGDGVIGYVLAIGDIGHNDSIARTRGVRKALGTGVEKDGGVDSTPAETNTDGSASVVQDATLEVDGKTYKIRELASHEMKNSAGATWDAATAGNTIGTWTASFGDQIDVVVSNNDGMGMAMFNAWSKENKVPTFGYDANSDAVAAIADGYSGTISQHADVQAYLTLRVLRNALDGVDIDTGIGTADAAGNVLKEGEDYRYDAETRSYYALNLAVTADNYQDFTDATKPYAPVANQLDASTSPSKKVWLDIYNAGDNFLSATYQPLLENYDDLMNLDVEYIGGDGQTESNITNRLGNPSQYDAFAINMVKTDNAASYTSILNQ
;
A
#
# COMPACT_ATOMS: atom_id res chain seq x y z
N MET A 1 -14.40 36.21 29.35
CA MET A 1 -13.08 36.59 28.78
C MET A 1 -12.99 36.06 27.38
N LYS A 2 -13.00 36.94 26.38
CA LYS A 2 -12.95 36.57 24.95
C LYS A 2 -11.50 36.46 24.54
N LYS A 3 -11.04 35.33 24.00
CA LYS A 3 -9.74 35.19 23.34
C LYS A 3 -9.93 35.21 21.82
N ASN A 4 -9.24 36.16 21.23
CA ASN A 4 -9.21 36.43 19.79
C ASN A 4 -8.42 35.34 19.04
N PHE A 5 -9.03 34.76 18.01
CA PHE A 5 -8.32 33.98 17.01
C PHE A 5 -7.83 34.91 15.90
N GLY A 6 -6.52 34.98 15.72
CA GLY A 6 -5.89 35.68 14.62
C GLY A 6 -5.93 34.89 13.34
N LYS A 7 -6.53 35.45 12.30
CA LYS A 7 -6.54 34.95 10.93
C LYS A 7 -5.14 35.11 10.32
N LYS A 8 -4.53 34.03 9.86
CA LYS A 8 -3.37 34.08 8.95
C LYS A 8 -3.87 34.02 7.51
N ALA A 9 -3.45 35.01 6.75
CA ALA A 9 -3.83 35.19 5.35
C ALA A 9 -3.04 34.23 4.44
N ALA A 10 -3.75 33.58 3.50
CA ALA A 10 -3.17 32.80 2.42
C ALA A 10 -2.63 33.74 1.33
N SER A 11 -1.37 33.58 0.97
CA SER A 11 -0.77 34.24 -0.20
C SER A 11 -0.90 33.31 -1.43
N VAL A 12 -1.65 33.77 -2.41
CA VAL A 12 -1.73 33.19 -3.75
C VAL A 12 -0.52 33.67 -4.55
N MET A 13 0.34 32.77 -5.01
CA MET A 13 1.34 33.09 -6.05
C MET A 13 0.90 32.50 -7.38
N ALA A 14 0.75 33.41 -8.35
CA ALA A 14 0.48 33.09 -9.74
C ALA A 14 1.79 32.63 -10.42
N VAL A 15 1.71 31.48 -11.12
CA VAL A 15 2.79 31.00 -11.98
C VAL A 15 2.56 31.49 -13.40
N ALA A 16 3.51 32.27 -13.91
CA ALA A 16 3.57 32.68 -15.32
C ALA A 16 4.30 31.60 -16.15
N ALA A 17 3.64 31.11 -17.19
CA ALA A 17 4.23 30.24 -18.18
C ALA A 17 5.18 31.03 -19.10
N LEU A 18 6.38 30.50 -19.29
CA LEU A 18 7.24 30.89 -20.41
C LEU A 18 7.58 29.66 -21.25
N SER A 19 7.05 29.66 -22.46
CA SER A 19 7.41 28.79 -23.54
C SER A 19 8.68 29.31 -24.25
N LEU A 20 9.66 28.45 -24.51
CA LEU A 20 10.65 28.70 -25.57
C LEU A 20 10.96 27.42 -26.34
N SER A 21 10.82 27.61 -27.62
CA SER A 21 10.93 26.65 -28.72
C SER A 21 12.37 26.37 -29.18
N LEU A 22 12.58 25.13 -29.64
CA LEU A 22 13.34 24.65 -30.79
C LEU A 22 14.66 25.31 -31.20
N VAL A 23 15.69 24.49 -31.44
CA VAL A 23 16.32 24.30 -32.76
C VAL A 23 16.98 22.93 -32.87
N ALA A 24 16.69 22.24 -34.00
CA ALA A 24 17.30 21.01 -34.46
C ALA A 24 18.49 21.32 -35.42
N CYS A 25 19.45 20.39 -35.50
CA CYS A 25 20.33 20.02 -36.62
C CYS A 25 21.41 19.09 -36.08
N GLY A 26 21.71 17.88 -36.54
CA GLY A 26 21.64 17.33 -37.85
C GLY A 26 22.99 16.67 -38.15
N ASN A 27 22.99 15.44 -38.69
CA ASN A 27 24.05 14.70 -39.36
C ASN A 27 25.06 13.91 -38.46
N GLY A 28 25.24 12.63 -38.58
CA GLY A 28 25.27 11.71 -39.72
C GLY A 28 26.56 10.90 -39.59
N GLY A 29 26.51 9.58 -39.73
CA GLY A 29 27.77 8.79 -39.91
C GLY A 29 27.62 7.34 -39.42
N SER A 30 27.21 6.49 -40.34
CA SER A 30 27.24 5.03 -40.28
C SER A 30 28.68 4.47 -40.26
N THR A 31 28.90 3.32 -39.59
CA THR A 31 29.66 2.19 -40.16
C THR A 31 29.37 0.89 -39.42
N GLU A 32 29.28 -0.14 -40.21
CA GLU A 32 28.92 -1.53 -39.99
C GLU A 32 29.98 -2.40 -39.29
N ALA A 33 29.44 -3.55 -38.78
CA ALA A 33 29.97 -4.91 -38.80
C ALA A 33 31.10 -5.25 -37.81
N ALA A 34 31.08 -6.36 -37.13
CA ALA A 34 30.86 -7.73 -37.51
C ALA A 34 30.76 -8.65 -36.30
N SER A 35 30.05 -9.76 -36.51
CA SER A 35 29.90 -10.95 -35.73
C SER A 35 31.17 -11.62 -35.23
N GLU A 36 31.14 -12.28 -34.06
CA GLU A 36 31.60 -13.68 -33.97
C GLU A 36 31.07 -14.33 -32.68
N ALA A 37 30.57 -15.52 -32.84
CA ALA A 37 30.08 -16.43 -31.81
C ALA A 37 31.21 -17.32 -31.30
N ALA A 38 31.21 -17.67 -30.01
CA ALA A 38 31.76 -18.92 -29.47
C ALA A 38 31.29 -19.12 -28.04
N ASP A 39 30.42 -20.01 -27.86
CA ASP A 39 30.49 -21.37 -27.31
C ASP A 39 30.74 -21.51 -25.78
N ALA A 40 29.93 -22.39 -25.25
CA ALA A 40 29.58 -22.78 -23.91
C ALA A 40 30.76 -23.18 -23.00
N SER A 41 30.60 -22.87 -21.70
CA SER A 41 30.99 -23.81 -20.64
C SER A 41 30.20 -23.53 -19.37
N ALA A 42 29.46 -24.54 -18.90
CA ALA A 42 28.79 -24.58 -17.65
C ALA A 42 29.78 -24.59 -16.47
N GLY A 43 29.71 -23.59 -15.63
CA GLY A 43 30.44 -23.55 -14.37
C GLY A 43 29.47 -23.15 -13.24
N THR A 44 29.14 -24.13 -12.40
CA THR A 44 28.47 -23.90 -11.10
C THR A 44 29.29 -22.92 -10.27
N ALA A 45 28.85 -21.67 -10.19
CA ALA A 45 29.38 -20.70 -9.26
C ALA A 45 28.45 -20.59 -8.05
N SER A 46 28.87 -21.20 -6.95
CA SER A 46 28.44 -20.84 -5.60
C SER A 46 28.69 -19.34 -5.42
N THR A 47 27.63 -18.54 -5.37
CA THR A 47 27.72 -17.14 -4.99
C THR A 47 27.98 -17.05 -3.49
N ALA A 48 29.26 -16.93 -3.14
CA ALA A 48 29.64 -16.41 -1.84
C ALA A 48 29.07 -14.98 -1.76
N VAL A 49 28.26 -14.72 -0.76
CA VAL A 49 27.85 -13.37 -0.35
C VAL A 49 29.13 -12.62 0.01
N THR A 50 29.62 -11.82 -0.92
CA THR A 50 30.65 -10.84 -0.60
C THR A 50 29.98 -9.73 0.19
N THR A 51 30.15 -9.75 1.51
CA THR A 51 30.02 -8.55 2.33
C THR A 51 30.96 -7.49 1.74
N SER A 52 30.40 -6.56 0.97
CA SER A 52 31.15 -5.39 0.55
C SER A 52 31.42 -4.58 1.81
N ASN A 53 32.66 -4.54 2.25
CA ASN A 53 33.16 -3.55 3.20
C ASN A 53 33.02 -2.18 2.54
N ASN A 54 31.84 -1.60 2.65
CA ASN A 54 31.58 -0.24 2.21
C ASN A 54 32.15 0.67 3.29
N SER A 55 33.29 1.30 3.04
CA SER A 55 33.74 2.50 3.78
C SER A 55 32.83 3.66 3.38
N GLY A 56 31.53 3.47 3.59
CA GLY A 56 30.50 4.43 3.26
C GLY A 56 30.59 5.68 4.10
N SER A 57 29.98 6.75 3.63
CA SER A 57 29.84 8.00 4.38
C SER A 57 29.20 7.73 5.76
N GLU A 58 29.36 8.63 6.71
CA GLU A 58 28.70 8.54 8.03
C GLU A 58 27.19 8.32 7.92
N ASN A 59 26.59 8.87 6.87
CA ASN A 59 25.15 8.72 6.58
C ASN A 59 24.74 7.28 6.31
N SER A 60 25.59 6.48 5.68
CA SER A 60 25.32 5.07 5.37
C SER A 60 25.21 4.17 6.60
N GLN A 61 25.57 4.65 7.78
CA GLN A 61 25.48 3.93 9.05
C GLN A 61 24.30 4.37 9.92
N LYS A 62 23.51 5.34 9.46
CA LYS A 62 22.35 5.82 10.19
C LYS A 62 21.19 4.84 10.12
N PRO A 63 20.32 4.78 11.15
CA PRO A 63 19.12 3.98 11.11
C PRO A 63 18.23 4.34 9.92
N LEU A 64 17.69 3.30 9.28
CA LEU A 64 16.73 3.39 8.18
C LEU A 64 15.55 2.45 8.45
N VAL A 65 14.35 3.01 8.41
CA VAL A 65 13.11 2.22 8.41
C VAL A 65 12.38 2.43 7.10
N TRP A 66 12.26 1.36 6.31
CA TRP A 66 11.27 1.30 5.25
C TRP A 66 9.90 1.09 5.90
N PHE A 67 8.94 1.93 5.63
CA PHE A 67 7.65 1.79 6.30
C PHE A 67 6.47 1.68 5.35
N ASN A 68 5.40 1.07 5.82
CA ASN A 68 4.12 0.81 5.18
C ASN A 68 4.24 -0.10 3.93
N ARG A 69 5.11 0.20 2.97
CA ARG A 69 5.31 -0.61 1.76
C ARG A 69 6.64 -1.37 1.84
N GLN A 70 6.54 -2.69 1.65
CA GLN A 70 7.70 -3.56 1.70
C GLN A 70 8.58 -3.37 0.46
N PRO A 71 9.91 -3.18 0.62
CA PRO A 71 10.82 -3.20 -0.50
C PRO A 71 10.74 -4.52 -1.26
N SER A 72 10.39 -4.47 -2.53
CA SER A 72 10.21 -5.65 -3.38
C SER A 72 10.89 -5.46 -4.73
N ASN A 73 11.31 -6.55 -5.33
CA ASN A 73 11.84 -6.56 -6.68
C ASN A 73 10.69 -6.40 -7.70
N SER A 74 10.81 -5.45 -8.62
CA SER A 74 9.77 -5.14 -9.61
C SER A 74 9.47 -6.29 -10.57
N SER A 75 10.47 -7.15 -10.83
CA SER A 75 10.32 -8.25 -11.78
C SER A 75 9.72 -9.51 -11.17
N THR A 76 10.07 -9.80 -9.90
CA THR A 76 9.66 -11.05 -9.23
C THR A 76 8.57 -10.85 -8.18
N GLY A 77 8.40 -9.63 -7.65
CA GLY A 77 7.54 -9.35 -6.49
C GLY A 77 8.10 -9.86 -5.15
N GLU A 78 9.29 -10.49 -5.17
CA GLU A 78 9.96 -10.97 -3.96
C GLU A 78 10.60 -9.82 -3.19
N LEU A 79 10.94 -10.06 -1.92
CA LEU A 79 11.62 -9.08 -1.09
C LEU A 79 12.92 -8.61 -1.70
N ASP A 80 13.13 -7.30 -1.71
CA ASP A 80 14.44 -6.73 -2.02
C ASP A 80 15.36 -6.82 -0.81
N MET A 81 16.07 -7.94 -0.69
CA MET A 81 17.01 -8.16 0.40
C MET A 81 18.17 -7.15 0.39
N GLY A 82 18.49 -6.56 -0.77
CA GLY A 82 19.48 -5.48 -0.86
C GLY A 82 19.03 -4.21 -0.12
N ALA A 83 17.76 -3.85 -0.25
CA ALA A 83 17.16 -2.75 0.48
C ALA A 83 17.07 -3.03 1.98
N LEU A 84 16.67 -4.26 2.37
CA LEU A 84 16.51 -4.66 3.77
C LEU A 84 17.84 -4.83 4.51
N THR A 85 18.93 -5.10 3.77
CA THR A 85 20.27 -5.27 4.34
C THR A 85 21.21 -4.12 4.01
N TYR A 86 20.67 -2.92 3.73
CA TYR A 86 21.46 -1.73 3.41
C TYR A 86 22.55 -1.43 4.47
N ASN A 87 22.18 -1.52 5.74
CA ASN A 87 23.12 -1.51 6.87
C ASN A 87 22.55 -2.34 8.04
N ASP A 88 23.32 -2.47 9.12
CA ASP A 88 22.93 -3.26 10.30
C ASP A 88 21.76 -2.64 11.11
N LYS A 89 21.38 -1.39 10.80
CA LYS A 89 20.27 -0.64 11.42
C LYS A 89 19.14 -0.38 10.43
N THR A 90 18.99 -1.23 9.42
CA THR A 90 17.89 -1.14 8.45
C THR A 90 16.81 -2.12 8.81
N TYR A 91 15.56 -1.64 8.84
CA TYR A 91 14.36 -2.39 9.20
C TYR A 91 13.23 -2.12 8.23
N TYR A 92 12.26 -3.01 8.20
CA TYR A 92 10.97 -2.76 7.60
C TYR A 92 9.88 -2.77 8.69
N VAL A 93 8.95 -1.84 8.61
CA VAL A 93 7.74 -1.80 9.42
C VAL A 93 6.54 -1.52 8.52
N GLY A 94 5.63 -2.45 8.42
CA GLY A 94 4.46 -2.29 7.57
C GLY A 94 3.46 -3.42 7.80
N PHE A 95 2.84 -3.88 6.73
CA PHE A 95 1.90 -4.99 6.75
C PHE A 95 2.29 -6.05 5.72
N ASP A 96 1.69 -7.23 5.82
CA ASP A 96 1.84 -8.29 4.83
C ASP A 96 0.74 -8.13 3.77
N ALA A 97 1.14 -7.68 2.58
CA ALA A 97 0.22 -7.42 1.47
C ALA A 97 -0.51 -8.68 1.02
N ASN A 98 0.15 -9.86 1.05
CA ASN A 98 -0.47 -11.11 0.66
C ASN A 98 -1.48 -11.59 1.70
N GLN A 99 -1.15 -11.49 2.99
CA GLN A 99 -2.07 -11.84 4.07
C GLN A 99 -3.34 -10.97 4.02
N GLY A 100 -3.20 -9.66 3.83
CA GLY A 100 -4.35 -8.76 3.70
C GLY A 100 -5.17 -9.00 2.43
N ALA A 101 -4.51 -9.36 1.33
CA ALA A 101 -5.15 -9.70 0.07
C ALA A 101 -5.97 -11.00 0.16
N ASP A 102 -5.40 -12.05 0.75
CA ASP A 102 -6.11 -13.29 1.02
C ASP A 102 -7.32 -13.04 1.93
N LEU A 103 -7.15 -12.22 2.98
CA LEU A 103 -8.23 -11.84 3.90
C LEU A 103 -9.37 -11.06 3.20
N GLN A 104 -9.05 -10.16 2.26
CA GLN A 104 -10.06 -9.49 1.45
C GLN A 104 -10.84 -10.48 0.59
N GLY A 105 -10.15 -11.39 -0.07
CA GLY A 105 -10.77 -12.42 -0.88
C GLY A 105 -11.67 -13.36 -0.06
N GLU A 106 -11.20 -13.79 1.11
CA GLU A 106 -11.97 -14.62 2.05
C GLU A 106 -13.21 -13.87 2.56
N MET A 107 -13.09 -12.60 2.96
CA MET A 107 -14.22 -11.78 3.39
C MET A 107 -15.32 -11.71 2.33
N VAL A 108 -14.95 -11.50 1.06
CA VAL A 108 -15.90 -11.47 -0.07
C VAL A 108 -16.55 -12.83 -0.27
N LEU A 109 -15.76 -13.90 -0.27
CA LEU A 109 -16.27 -15.28 -0.46
C LEU A 109 -17.22 -15.70 0.67
N ASP A 110 -16.89 -15.39 1.91
CA ASP A 110 -17.72 -15.71 3.07
C ASP A 110 -19.04 -14.95 3.05
N TYR A 111 -19.01 -13.68 2.64
CA TYR A 111 -20.22 -12.91 2.41
C TYR A 111 -21.11 -13.55 1.33
N ILE A 112 -20.52 -13.97 0.19
CA ILE A 112 -21.23 -14.65 -0.90
C ILE A 112 -21.88 -15.93 -0.37
N LYS A 113 -21.14 -16.75 0.38
CA LYS A 113 -21.66 -18.00 0.95
C LYS A 113 -22.81 -17.76 1.92
N ALA A 114 -22.67 -16.77 2.81
CA ALA A 114 -23.67 -16.45 3.80
C ALA A 114 -24.97 -15.90 3.18
N ASN A 115 -24.92 -15.34 1.97
CA ASN A 115 -26.04 -14.72 1.29
C ASN A 115 -26.39 -15.43 -0.05
N ALA A 116 -25.95 -16.66 -0.27
CA ALA A 116 -26.04 -17.35 -1.55
C ALA A 116 -27.47 -17.42 -2.13
N ASP A 117 -28.49 -17.50 -1.28
CA ASP A 117 -29.90 -17.58 -1.70
C ASP A 117 -30.46 -16.24 -2.23
N THR A 118 -29.80 -15.12 -1.94
CA THR A 118 -30.32 -13.76 -2.23
C THR A 118 -29.37 -12.90 -3.06
N ILE A 119 -28.10 -13.30 -3.14
CA ILE A 119 -27.06 -12.52 -3.78
C ILE A 119 -27.15 -12.54 -5.31
N ASP A 120 -27.57 -13.66 -5.90
CA ASP A 120 -27.89 -13.81 -7.33
C ASP A 120 -29.18 -13.04 -7.62
N ARG A 121 -29.03 -11.77 -7.99
CA ARG A 121 -30.14 -10.78 -8.06
C ARG A 121 -31.07 -11.01 -9.23
N ASN A 122 -30.57 -11.56 -10.34
CA ASN A 122 -31.36 -11.83 -11.54
C ASN A 122 -31.81 -13.30 -11.61
N GLY A 123 -31.32 -14.17 -10.73
CA GLY A 123 -31.71 -15.59 -10.62
C GLY A 123 -31.20 -16.47 -11.74
N ASP A 124 -30.10 -16.10 -12.40
CA ASP A 124 -29.54 -16.84 -13.55
C ASP A 124 -28.56 -17.94 -13.14
N GLY A 125 -28.27 -18.08 -11.84
CA GLY A 125 -27.31 -19.07 -11.30
C GLY A 125 -25.86 -18.61 -11.41
N VAL A 126 -25.61 -17.35 -11.74
CA VAL A 126 -24.27 -16.75 -11.84
C VAL A 126 -24.17 -15.59 -10.86
N ILE A 127 -23.23 -15.66 -9.95
CA ILE A 127 -22.87 -14.55 -9.04
C ILE A 127 -21.81 -13.72 -9.77
N GLY A 128 -22.25 -12.60 -10.33
CA GLY A 128 -21.40 -11.73 -11.11
C GLY A 128 -20.75 -10.64 -10.25
N TYR A 129 -19.44 -10.48 -10.34
CA TYR A 129 -18.76 -9.37 -9.67
C TYR A 129 -17.97 -8.48 -10.62
N VAL A 130 -17.73 -7.25 -10.20
CA VAL A 130 -16.84 -6.30 -10.87
C VAL A 130 -15.71 -5.90 -9.92
N LEU A 131 -14.51 -5.63 -10.47
CA LEU A 131 -13.31 -5.37 -9.70
C LEU A 131 -12.63 -4.07 -10.12
N ALA A 132 -12.54 -3.11 -9.19
CA ALA A 132 -11.76 -1.89 -9.36
C ALA A 132 -10.30 -2.12 -8.98
N ILE A 133 -9.41 -2.06 -9.96
CA ILE A 133 -7.96 -2.22 -9.79
C ILE A 133 -7.32 -0.84 -9.64
N GLY A 134 -6.45 -0.67 -8.63
CA GLY A 134 -5.81 0.61 -8.34
C GLY A 134 -4.76 1.00 -9.37
N ASP A 135 -3.64 0.28 -9.39
CA ASP A 135 -2.50 0.49 -10.30
C ASP A 135 -1.89 -0.86 -10.64
N ILE A 136 -1.86 -1.21 -11.92
CA ILE A 136 -1.37 -2.51 -12.40
C ILE A 136 0.12 -2.75 -12.15
N GLY A 137 0.88 -1.69 -11.86
CA GLY A 137 2.31 -1.75 -11.50
C GLY A 137 2.60 -1.66 -10.00
N HIS A 138 1.55 -1.58 -9.16
CA HIS A 138 1.69 -1.43 -7.72
C HIS A 138 1.54 -2.78 -7.01
N ASN A 139 2.52 -3.15 -6.17
CA ASN A 139 2.54 -4.47 -5.51
C ASN A 139 1.26 -4.81 -4.77
N ASP A 140 0.69 -3.89 -4.01
CA ASP A 140 -0.54 -4.14 -3.26
C ASP A 140 -1.75 -4.32 -4.18
N SER A 141 -1.84 -3.55 -5.26
CA SER A 141 -2.90 -3.70 -6.23
C SER A 141 -2.85 -5.08 -6.89
N ILE A 142 -1.63 -5.53 -7.24
CA ILE A 142 -1.37 -6.87 -7.75
C ILE A 142 -1.80 -7.92 -6.72
N ALA A 143 -1.35 -7.80 -5.47
CA ALA A 143 -1.68 -8.73 -4.40
C ALA A 143 -3.19 -8.79 -4.15
N ARG A 144 -3.86 -7.64 -3.98
CA ARG A 144 -5.31 -7.55 -3.70
C ARG A 144 -6.15 -8.13 -4.85
N THR A 145 -5.79 -7.84 -6.10
CA THR A 145 -6.46 -8.44 -7.28
C THR A 145 -6.28 -9.96 -7.30
N ARG A 146 -5.07 -10.45 -7.04
CA ARG A 146 -4.76 -11.89 -6.96
C ARG A 146 -5.53 -12.58 -5.83
N GLY A 147 -5.56 -11.99 -4.63
CA GLY A 147 -6.24 -12.52 -3.46
C GLY A 147 -7.73 -12.71 -3.71
N VAL A 148 -8.40 -11.71 -4.27
CA VAL A 148 -9.83 -11.78 -4.64
C VAL A 148 -10.07 -12.90 -5.67
N ARG A 149 -9.33 -12.90 -6.78
CA ARG A 149 -9.48 -13.89 -7.85
C ARG A 149 -9.17 -15.31 -7.37
N LYS A 150 -8.16 -15.48 -6.51
CA LYS A 150 -7.79 -16.76 -5.90
C LYS A 150 -8.91 -17.29 -5.00
N ALA A 151 -9.42 -16.45 -4.09
CA ALA A 151 -10.48 -16.86 -3.16
C ALA A 151 -11.78 -17.20 -3.89
N LEU A 152 -12.13 -16.43 -4.92
CA LEU A 152 -13.34 -16.67 -5.73
C LEU A 152 -13.14 -17.75 -6.80
N GLY A 153 -11.93 -18.26 -7.00
CA GLY A 153 -11.59 -19.30 -7.99
C GLY A 153 -11.61 -18.81 -9.44
N THR A 154 -11.72 -17.51 -9.65
CA THR A 154 -11.88 -16.93 -11.00
C THR A 154 -10.55 -16.57 -11.65
N GLY A 155 -9.42 -16.66 -10.93
CA GLY A 155 -8.12 -16.36 -11.47
C GLY A 155 -7.58 -17.42 -12.42
N VAL A 156 -6.85 -17.00 -13.45
CA VAL A 156 -6.06 -17.85 -14.32
C VAL A 156 -4.60 -17.76 -13.90
N GLU A 157 -3.95 -18.91 -13.75
CA GLU A 157 -2.52 -18.95 -13.37
C GLU A 157 -1.65 -18.43 -14.51
N LYS A 158 -0.69 -17.58 -14.16
CA LYS A 158 0.30 -17.02 -15.06
C LYS A 158 1.61 -16.74 -14.30
N ASP A 159 2.71 -17.19 -14.82
CA ASP A 159 4.09 -16.86 -14.40
C ASP A 159 4.30 -16.69 -12.88
N GLY A 160 3.90 -17.70 -12.10
CA GLY A 160 4.13 -17.71 -10.64
C GLY A 160 3.00 -17.19 -9.78
N GLY A 161 1.79 -17.06 -10.33
CA GLY A 161 0.59 -16.71 -9.56
C GLY A 161 -0.61 -16.40 -10.44
N VAL A 162 -1.71 -16.04 -9.81
CA VAL A 162 -2.93 -15.62 -10.52
C VAL A 162 -2.68 -14.33 -11.30
N ASP A 163 -3.16 -14.24 -12.54
CA ASP A 163 -3.06 -13.02 -13.35
C ASP A 163 -3.80 -11.85 -12.67
N SER A 164 -3.13 -10.73 -12.50
CA SER A 164 -3.67 -9.52 -11.87
C SER A 164 -4.00 -8.40 -12.86
N THR A 165 -3.84 -8.66 -14.16
CA THR A 165 -4.18 -7.65 -15.18
C THR A 165 -5.70 -7.47 -15.30
N PRO A 166 -6.19 -6.29 -15.75
CA PRO A 166 -7.61 -6.09 -15.98
C PRO A 166 -8.20 -7.11 -16.95
N ALA A 167 -9.38 -7.64 -16.62
CA ALA A 167 -10.15 -8.46 -17.54
C ALA A 167 -10.89 -7.54 -18.53
N GLU A 168 -10.21 -7.13 -19.57
CA GLU A 168 -10.85 -6.46 -20.68
C GLU A 168 -11.64 -7.48 -21.49
N THR A 169 -12.77 -7.05 -22.04
CA THR A 169 -13.57 -7.89 -22.95
C THR A 169 -12.74 -8.14 -24.21
N ASN A 170 -12.04 -9.27 -24.28
CA ASN A 170 -11.19 -9.60 -25.40
C ASN A 170 -12.03 -9.84 -26.66
N THR A 171 -12.13 -8.83 -27.50
CA THR A 171 -12.74 -8.93 -28.82
C THR A 171 -11.82 -9.59 -29.86
N ASP A 172 -10.54 -9.81 -29.49
CA ASP A 172 -9.49 -10.33 -30.39
C ASP A 172 -9.20 -11.84 -30.25
N GLY A 173 -9.90 -12.53 -29.31
CA GLY A 173 -9.71 -13.97 -29.07
C GLY A 173 -8.45 -14.31 -28.30
N SER A 174 -7.79 -13.36 -27.65
CA SER A 174 -6.68 -13.63 -26.71
C SER A 174 -7.20 -14.43 -25.50
N ALA A 175 -6.31 -15.14 -24.80
CA ALA A 175 -6.68 -15.91 -23.60
C ALA A 175 -7.24 -14.97 -22.53
N SER A 176 -8.38 -15.33 -21.96
CA SER A 176 -8.96 -14.58 -20.83
C SER A 176 -8.02 -14.66 -19.63
N VAL A 177 -7.86 -13.56 -18.92
CA VAL A 177 -7.10 -13.49 -17.65
C VAL A 177 -7.94 -13.99 -16.47
N VAL A 178 -9.21 -14.29 -16.70
CA VAL A 178 -10.16 -14.82 -15.71
C VAL A 178 -10.99 -15.96 -16.31
N GLN A 179 -11.56 -16.79 -15.45
CA GLN A 179 -12.40 -17.92 -15.79
C GLN A 179 -13.63 -17.95 -14.88
N ASP A 180 -14.69 -18.67 -15.29
CA ASP A 180 -15.82 -18.98 -14.41
C ASP A 180 -15.36 -19.98 -13.33
N ALA A 181 -15.77 -19.75 -12.09
CA ALA A 181 -15.62 -20.71 -11.00
C ALA A 181 -16.96 -21.36 -10.63
N THR A 182 -16.90 -22.45 -9.88
CA THR A 182 -18.07 -23.13 -9.32
C THR A 182 -18.05 -23.04 -7.81
N LEU A 183 -19.18 -22.66 -7.21
CA LEU A 183 -19.38 -22.58 -5.78
C LEU A 183 -20.56 -23.47 -5.36
N GLU A 184 -20.31 -24.38 -4.43
CA GLU A 184 -21.34 -25.21 -3.81
C GLU A 184 -21.70 -24.65 -2.44
N VAL A 185 -22.99 -24.28 -2.24
CA VAL A 185 -23.51 -23.82 -0.96
C VAL A 185 -24.86 -24.49 -0.71
N ASP A 186 -25.01 -25.15 0.44
CA ASP A 186 -26.24 -25.79 0.89
C ASP A 186 -26.90 -26.71 -0.16
N GLY A 187 -26.05 -27.41 -0.95
CA GLY A 187 -26.49 -28.36 -1.99
C GLY A 187 -26.94 -27.68 -3.28
N LYS A 188 -26.76 -26.38 -3.42
CA LYS A 188 -26.95 -25.61 -4.67
C LYS A 188 -25.62 -25.32 -5.30
N THR A 189 -25.56 -25.30 -6.62
CA THR A 189 -24.39 -24.96 -7.42
C THR A 189 -24.59 -23.60 -8.06
N TYR A 190 -23.65 -22.69 -7.81
CA TYR A 190 -23.56 -21.39 -8.43
C TYR A 190 -22.31 -21.28 -9.28
N LYS A 191 -22.32 -20.41 -10.27
CA LYS A 191 -21.11 -19.94 -10.92
C LYS A 191 -20.70 -18.61 -10.31
N ILE A 192 -19.39 -18.39 -10.15
CA ILE A 192 -18.84 -17.07 -9.87
C ILE A 192 -18.16 -16.57 -11.14
N ARG A 193 -18.42 -15.32 -11.51
CA ARG A 193 -17.88 -14.72 -12.72
C ARG A 193 -17.40 -13.30 -12.46
N GLU A 194 -16.16 -12.99 -12.86
CA GLU A 194 -15.72 -11.61 -13.01
C GLU A 194 -16.30 -11.04 -14.31
N LEU A 195 -17.25 -10.12 -14.19
CA LEU A 195 -17.93 -9.50 -15.34
C LEU A 195 -17.02 -8.46 -16.01
N ALA A 196 -16.29 -7.71 -15.22
CA ALA A 196 -15.33 -6.71 -15.69
C ALA A 196 -14.36 -6.35 -14.57
N SER A 197 -13.15 -5.96 -14.96
CA SER A 197 -12.22 -5.22 -14.11
C SER A 197 -11.50 -4.14 -14.93
N HIS A 198 -11.07 -3.08 -14.25
CA HIS A 198 -10.42 -1.95 -14.91
C HIS A 198 -9.43 -1.29 -13.96
N GLU A 199 -8.30 -0.80 -14.50
CA GLU A 199 -7.38 0.07 -13.77
C GLU A 199 -8.00 1.46 -13.60
N MET A 200 -8.18 1.90 -12.36
CA MET A 200 -8.78 3.20 -12.08
C MET A 200 -7.74 4.32 -12.25
N LYS A 201 -7.48 4.61 -13.51
CA LYS A 201 -6.51 5.59 -13.97
C LYS A 201 -7.19 6.71 -14.75
N ASN A 202 -6.95 7.96 -14.36
CA ASN A 202 -7.53 9.10 -15.04
C ASN A 202 -6.74 9.48 -16.30
N SER A 203 -7.29 10.42 -17.08
CA SER A 203 -6.67 10.88 -18.32
C SER A 203 -5.31 11.60 -18.14
N ALA A 204 -5.00 12.04 -16.94
CA ALA A 204 -3.70 12.63 -16.60
C ALA A 204 -2.66 11.56 -16.19
N GLY A 205 -3.06 10.28 -16.09
CA GLY A 205 -2.21 9.15 -15.74
C GLY A 205 -2.14 8.86 -14.25
N ALA A 206 -2.87 9.58 -13.40
CA ALA A 206 -2.95 9.27 -11.98
C ALA A 206 -3.83 8.04 -11.75
N THR A 207 -3.32 7.11 -10.97
CA THR A 207 -3.95 5.83 -10.60
C THR A 207 -4.67 5.94 -9.26
N TRP A 208 -5.42 4.90 -8.85
CA TRP A 208 -6.26 4.90 -7.64
C TRP A 208 -7.34 6.00 -7.66
N ASP A 209 -7.77 6.41 -8.86
CA ASP A 209 -8.63 7.58 -9.05
C ASP A 209 -10.09 7.27 -8.74
N ALA A 210 -10.58 7.84 -7.64
CA ALA A 210 -11.95 7.66 -7.16
C ALA A 210 -13.00 8.19 -8.16
N ALA A 211 -12.70 9.28 -8.88
CA ALA A 211 -13.64 9.83 -9.87
C ALA A 211 -13.79 8.89 -11.07
N THR A 212 -12.68 8.29 -11.53
CA THR A 212 -12.70 7.24 -12.55
C THR A 212 -13.52 6.05 -12.09
N ALA A 213 -13.34 5.59 -10.84
CA ALA A 213 -14.11 4.48 -10.28
C ALA A 213 -15.63 4.77 -10.25
N GLY A 214 -16.02 5.96 -9.79
CA GLY A 214 -17.41 6.40 -9.78
C GLY A 214 -18.04 6.47 -11.18
N ASN A 215 -17.28 6.89 -12.21
CA ASN A 215 -17.74 6.89 -13.60
C ASN A 215 -17.82 5.47 -14.17
N THR A 216 -16.84 4.62 -13.83
CA THR A 216 -16.75 3.26 -14.34
C THR A 216 -17.92 2.39 -13.86
N ILE A 217 -18.33 2.50 -12.59
CA ILE A 217 -19.49 1.75 -12.09
C ILE A 217 -20.77 2.13 -12.83
N GLY A 218 -20.94 3.39 -13.23
CA GLY A 218 -22.06 3.82 -14.07
C GLY A 218 -22.06 3.12 -15.43
N THR A 219 -20.89 3.00 -16.07
CA THR A 219 -20.71 2.29 -17.33
C THR A 219 -20.98 0.79 -17.18
N TRP A 220 -20.47 0.16 -16.14
CA TRP A 220 -20.70 -1.25 -15.86
C TRP A 220 -22.15 -1.54 -15.54
N THR A 221 -22.82 -0.68 -14.78
CA THR A 221 -24.27 -0.81 -14.49
C THR A 221 -25.11 -0.71 -15.77
N ALA A 222 -24.71 0.15 -16.71
CA ALA A 222 -25.39 0.24 -18.02
C ALA A 222 -25.15 -1.00 -18.89
N SER A 223 -23.97 -1.63 -18.79
CA SER A 223 -23.60 -2.79 -19.62
C SER A 223 -24.14 -4.11 -19.07
N PHE A 224 -24.05 -4.33 -17.76
CA PHE A 224 -24.34 -5.61 -17.12
C PHE A 224 -25.66 -5.61 -16.33
N GLY A 225 -26.15 -4.46 -15.93
CA GLY A 225 -27.45 -4.36 -15.27
C GLY A 225 -27.52 -5.11 -13.93
N ASP A 226 -28.49 -6.03 -13.86
CA ASP A 226 -28.73 -6.85 -12.66
C ASP A 226 -27.85 -8.10 -12.59
N GLN A 227 -26.91 -8.28 -13.51
CA GLN A 227 -25.87 -9.31 -13.42
C GLN A 227 -24.75 -8.95 -12.43
N ILE A 228 -24.66 -7.64 -12.05
CA ILE A 228 -23.68 -7.23 -11.02
C ILE A 228 -24.27 -7.54 -9.64
N ASP A 229 -23.73 -8.52 -8.96
CA ASP A 229 -24.14 -8.93 -7.62
C ASP A 229 -23.18 -8.45 -6.54
N VAL A 230 -21.91 -8.23 -6.89
CA VAL A 230 -20.86 -7.79 -5.95
C VAL A 230 -19.95 -6.76 -6.62
N VAL A 231 -19.52 -5.77 -5.86
CA VAL A 231 -18.47 -4.82 -6.23
C VAL A 231 -17.28 -5.03 -5.30
N VAL A 232 -16.09 -5.22 -5.87
CA VAL A 232 -14.85 -5.30 -5.11
C VAL A 232 -13.90 -4.20 -5.57
N SER A 233 -13.22 -3.57 -4.64
CA SER A 233 -12.26 -2.51 -4.92
C SER A 233 -10.94 -2.76 -4.22
N ASN A 234 -9.84 -2.45 -4.88
CA ASN A 234 -8.51 -2.55 -4.28
C ASN A 234 -8.31 -1.55 -3.12
N ASN A 235 -9.09 -0.47 -3.02
CA ASN A 235 -9.10 0.41 -1.85
C ASN A 235 -10.46 1.04 -1.58
N ASP A 236 -10.62 1.63 -0.40
CA ASP A 236 -11.86 2.28 0.02
C ASP A 236 -12.16 3.55 -0.77
N GLY A 237 -11.16 4.33 -1.16
CA GLY A 237 -11.39 5.56 -1.92
C GLY A 237 -12.16 5.30 -3.21
N MET A 238 -11.76 4.28 -3.97
CA MET A 238 -12.46 3.84 -5.18
C MET A 238 -13.76 3.11 -4.84
N GLY A 239 -13.74 2.22 -3.83
CA GLY A 239 -14.91 1.46 -3.39
C GLY A 239 -16.06 2.37 -2.94
N MET A 240 -15.78 3.40 -2.16
CA MET A 240 -16.76 4.40 -1.71
C MET A 240 -17.29 5.24 -2.87
N ALA A 241 -16.43 5.60 -3.84
CA ALA A 241 -16.89 6.30 -5.03
C ALA A 241 -17.88 5.45 -5.84
N MET A 242 -17.63 4.15 -6.00
CA MET A 242 -18.56 3.22 -6.65
C MET A 242 -19.84 3.03 -5.84
N PHE A 243 -19.74 2.83 -4.53
CA PHE A 243 -20.87 2.68 -3.63
C PHE A 243 -21.81 3.89 -3.66
N ASN A 244 -21.24 5.09 -3.68
CA ASN A 244 -22.01 6.34 -3.75
C ASN A 244 -22.60 6.59 -5.14
N ALA A 245 -21.89 6.22 -6.21
CA ALA A 245 -22.35 6.40 -7.58
C ALA A 245 -23.34 5.33 -8.05
N TRP A 246 -23.56 4.26 -7.27
CA TRP A 246 -24.54 3.22 -7.61
C TRP A 246 -25.94 3.78 -7.74
N SER A 247 -26.47 3.74 -8.94
CA SER A 247 -27.71 4.48 -9.33
C SER A 247 -29.01 3.69 -9.13
N LYS A 248 -28.93 2.39 -8.78
CA LYS A 248 -30.11 1.54 -8.58
C LYS A 248 -30.61 1.61 -7.14
N GLU A 249 -31.91 1.35 -6.93
CA GLU A 249 -32.55 1.42 -5.61
C GLU A 249 -31.90 0.47 -4.60
N ASN A 250 -31.55 -0.75 -5.03
CA ASN A 250 -30.91 -1.73 -4.16
C ASN A 250 -29.41 -1.70 -4.42
N LYS A 251 -28.66 -1.19 -3.48
CA LYS A 251 -27.18 -1.26 -3.50
C LYS A 251 -26.74 -2.71 -3.49
N VAL A 252 -25.65 -3.00 -4.18
CA VAL A 252 -24.98 -4.31 -4.13
C VAL A 252 -23.92 -4.31 -3.05
N PRO A 253 -23.60 -5.48 -2.48
CA PRO A 253 -22.45 -5.64 -1.60
C PRO A 253 -21.20 -5.03 -2.23
N THR A 254 -20.57 -4.12 -1.49
CA THR A 254 -19.36 -3.43 -1.95
C THR A 254 -18.27 -3.56 -0.90
N PHE A 255 -17.09 -4.00 -1.33
CA PHE A 255 -15.95 -4.27 -0.49
C PHE A 255 -14.74 -3.43 -0.91
N GLY A 256 -14.01 -2.93 0.08
CA GLY A 256 -12.79 -2.14 -0.14
C GLY A 256 -11.60 -2.66 0.65
N TYR A 257 -10.66 -1.75 0.91
CA TYR A 257 -9.43 -1.97 1.64
C TYR A 257 -8.95 -0.63 2.20
N ASP A 258 -8.25 -0.61 3.31
CA ASP A 258 -7.62 0.49 4.05
C ASP A 258 -8.37 0.88 5.35
N ALA A 259 -9.62 0.49 5.52
CA ALA A 259 -10.50 0.88 6.63
C ALA A 259 -10.52 2.41 6.84
N ASN A 260 -10.67 3.16 5.75
CA ASN A 260 -10.83 4.60 5.82
C ASN A 260 -12.09 4.95 6.63
N SER A 261 -12.04 6.02 7.41
CA SER A 261 -13.09 6.38 8.35
C SER A 261 -14.49 6.55 7.72
N ASP A 262 -14.55 7.05 6.48
CA ASP A 262 -15.79 7.18 5.71
C ASP A 262 -16.34 5.81 5.27
N ALA A 263 -15.47 4.89 4.85
CA ALA A 263 -15.85 3.52 4.48
C ALA A 263 -16.32 2.71 5.71
N VAL A 264 -15.61 2.81 6.83
CA VAL A 264 -16.00 2.17 8.10
C VAL A 264 -17.36 2.70 8.56
N ALA A 265 -17.58 4.02 8.51
CA ALA A 265 -18.88 4.61 8.86
C ALA A 265 -19.99 4.14 7.91
N ALA A 266 -19.71 3.98 6.62
CA ALA A 266 -20.68 3.56 5.61
C ALA A 266 -21.09 2.08 5.74
N ILE A 267 -20.41 1.28 6.57
CA ILE A 267 -20.85 -0.10 6.87
C ILE A 267 -22.25 -0.08 7.51
N ALA A 268 -22.55 0.91 8.35
CA ALA A 268 -23.88 1.10 8.89
C ALA A 268 -24.96 1.37 7.82
N ASP A 269 -24.56 1.89 6.66
CA ASP A 269 -25.41 2.25 5.52
C ASP A 269 -25.35 1.22 4.37
N GLY A 270 -24.70 0.05 4.60
CA GLY A 270 -24.68 -1.07 3.67
C GLY A 270 -23.39 -1.25 2.85
N TYR A 271 -22.32 -0.50 3.13
CA TYR A 271 -20.98 -0.89 2.67
C TYR A 271 -20.59 -2.20 3.35
N SER A 272 -20.14 -3.21 2.61
CA SER A 272 -20.19 -4.58 3.14
C SER A 272 -18.94 -4.97 3.92
N GLY A 273 -17.82 -4.27 3.70
CA GLY A 273 -16.61 -4.50 4.47
C GLY A 273 -15.36 -3.90 3.84
N THR A 274 -14.32 -3.83 4.63
CA THR A 274 -13.00 -3.34 4.26
C THR A 274 -11.92 -4.09 5.03
N ILE A 275 -10.65 -3.91 4.69
CA ILE A 275 -9.52 -4.48 5.41
C ILE A 275 -8.75 -3.35 6.10
N SER A 276 -8.59 -3.45 7.40
CA SER A 276 -7.68 -2.58 8.15
C SER A 276 -6.25 -3.07 8.01
N GLN A 277 -5.35 -2.16 7.65
CA GLN A 277 -3.91 -2.41 7.65
C GLN A 277 -3.28 -2.21 9.03
N HIS A 278 -4.06 -1.96 10.09
CA HIS A 278 -3.55 -1.56 11.42
C HIS A 278 -2.57 -0.38 11.32
N ALA A 279 -3.02 0.72 10.74
CA ALA A 279 -2.18 1.90 10.53
C ALA A 279 -1.60 2.48 11.81
N ASP A 280 -2.34 2.41 12.91
CA ASP A 280 -1.94 2.80 14.27
C ASP A 280 -0.77 1.96 14.80
N VAL A 281 -0.86 0.64 14.65
CA VAL A 281 0.22 -0.29 15.01
C VAL A 281 1.46 -0.06 14.14
N GLN A 282 1.28 0.12 12.85
CA GLN A 282 2.39 0.42 11.93
C GLN A 282 3.07 1.75 12.31
N ALA A 283 2.30 2.82 12.55
CA ALA A 283 2.84 4.14 12.89
C ALA A 283 3.66 4.08 14.20
N TYR A 284 3.10 3.45 15.23
CA TYR A 284 3.81 3.23 16.49
C TYR A 284 5.10 2.46 16.30
N LEU A 285 5.04 1.28 15.66
CA LEU A 285 6.20 0.42 15.44
C LEU A 285 7.27 1.12 14.58
N THR A 286 6.86 1.89 13.55
CA THR A 286 7.80 2.63 12.70
C THR A 286 8.70 3.55 13.53
N LEU A 287 8.09 4.37 14.39
CA LEU A 287 8.85 5.31 15.20
C LEU A 287 9.55 4.64 16.39
N ARG A 288 8.94 3.58 16.97
CA ARG A 288 9.57 2.85 18.08
C ARG A 288 10.82 2.09 17.65
N VAL A 289 10.74 1.36 16.54
CA VAL A 289 11.89 0.65 15.95
C VAL A 289 13.00 1.64 15.59
N LEU A 290 12.63 2.76 14.95
CA LEU A 290 13.59 3.81 14.61
C LEU A 290 14.27 4.39 15.85
N ARG A 291 13.50 4.65 16.91
CA ARG A 291 14.00 5.15 18.18
C ARG A 291 14.96 4.18 18.85
N ASN A 292 14.59 2.90 18.91
CA ASN A 292 15.43 1.87 19.49
C ASN A 292 16.77 1.72 18.74
N ALA A 293 16.72 1.78 17.41
CA ALA A 293 17.93 1.75 16.57
C ALA A 293 18.83 2.97 16.77
N LEU A 294 18.26 4.16 17.03
CA LEU A 294 18.99 5.40 17.35
C LEU A 294 19.66 5.32 18.72
N ASP A 295 18.96 4.78 19.72
CA ASP A 295 19.48 4.62 21.08
C ASP A 295 20.48 3.47 21.21
N GLY A 296 20.56 2.59 20.20
CA GLY A 296 21.43 1.41 20.22
C GLY A 296 21.02 0.37 21.27
N VAL A 297 19.72 0.35 21.61
CA VAL A 297 19.13 -0.64 22.50
C VAL A 297 18.56 -1.80 21.70
N ASP A 298 18.12 -2.86 22.41
CA ASP A 298 17.44 -3.98 21.78
C ASP A 298 16.21 -3.48 20.99
N ILE A 299 16.03 -3.99 19.77
CA ILE A 299 15.03 -3.45 18.85
C ILE A 299 13.60 -3.60 19.38
N ASP A 300 13.35 -4.59 20.24
CA ASP A 300 12.06 -4.85 20.88
C ASP A 300 11.80 -4.00 22.14
N THR A 301 12.77 -3.19 22.56
CA THR A 301 12.67 -2.41 23.79
C THR A 301 11.41 -1.57 23.80
N GLY A 302 10.53 -1.82 24.77
CA GLY A 302 9.26 -1.11 24.97
C GLY A 302 8.12 -1.50 24.01
N ILE A 303 8.37 -2.33 23.00
CA ILE A 303 7.30 -2.98 22.23
C ILE A 303 6.67 -4.04 23.16
N GLY A 304 5.36 -4.08 23.27
CA GLY A 304 4.68 -4.98 24.21
C GLY A 304 4.67 -4.50 25.68
N THR A 305 5.07 -3.26 25.95
CA THR A 305 4.88 -2.64 27.28
C THR A 305 3.45 -2.09 27.39
N ALA A 306 2.77 -2.43 28.48
CA ALA A 306 1.43 -1.94 28.74
C ALA A 306 1.39 -0.42 28.96
N ASP A 307 0.40 0.24 28.39
CA ASP A 307 0.05 1.62 28.69
C ASP A 307 -0.63 1.76 30.08
N ALA A 308 -1.01 2.96 30.48
CA ALA A 308 -1.66 3.22 31.75
C ALA A 308 -3.07 2.56 31.88
N ALA A 309 -3.71 2.24 30.74
CA ALA A 309 -4.98 1.54 30.69
C ALA A 309 -4.83 0.02 30.64
N GLY A 310 -3.59 -0.49 30.51
CA GLY A 310 -3.29 -1.90 30.41
C GLY A 310 -3.33 -2.45 28.99
N ASN A 311 -3.44 -1.60 27.96
CA ASN A 311 -3.35 -2.03 26.57
C ASN A 311 -1.90 -2.36 26.24
N VAL A 312 -1.67 -3.39 25.42
CA VAL A 312 -0.35 -3.87 25.05
C VAL A 312 -0.39 -4.43 23.64
N LEU A 313 0.62 -4.12 22.84
CA LEU A 313 0.82 -4.81 21.56
C LEU A 313 1.30 -6.24 21.79
N LYS A 314 0.66 -7.19 21.13
CA LYS A 314 0.96 -8.61 21.28
C LYS A 314 1.44 -9.19 19.95
N GLU A 315 2.59 -9.83 20.00
CA GLU A 315 3.07 -10.61 18.88
C GLU A 315 2.13 -11.80 18.60
N GLY A 316 1.77 -11.98 17.32
CA GLY A 316 0.83 -13.00 16.87
C GLY A 316 -0.65 -12.57 16.91
N GLU A 317 -0.99 -11.43 17.56
CA GLU A 317 -2.34 -10.84 17.56
C GLU A 317 -2.38 -9.51 16.79
N ASP A 318 -1.47 -8.58 17.14
CA ASP A 318 -1.41 -7.24 16.54
C ASP A 318 -0.32 -7.12 15.49
N TYR A 319 0.80 -7.81 15.72
CA TYR A 319 1.94 -7.81 14.81
C TYR A 319 2.70 -9.14 14.83
N ARG A 320 3.56 -9.36 13.85
CA ARG A 320 4.60 -10.38 13.87
C ARG A 320 5.97 -9.77 13.56
N TYR A 321 7.02 -10.33 14.13
CA TYR A 321 8.39 -9.96 13.81
C TYR A 321 9.08 -11.09 13.05
N ASP A 322 9.76 -10.75 11.98
CA ASP A 322 10.63 -11.65 11.22
C ASP A 322 12.08 -11.23 11.41
N ALA A 323 12.80 -11.99 12.20
CA ALA A 323 14.18 -11.70 12.54
C ALA A 323 15.15 -11.88 11.35
N GLU A 324 14.83 -12.74 10.38
CA GLU A 324 15.66 -12.97 9.19
C GLU A 324 15.68 -11.74 8.28
N THR A 325 14.52 -11.13 8.08
CA THR A 325 14.36 -9.94 7.24
C THR A 325 14.36 -8.64 8.05
N ARG A 326 14.46 -8.72 9.38
CA ARG A 326 14.34 -7.57 10.31
C ARG A 326 13.07 -6.75 10.07
N SER A 327 11.94 -7.45 9.89
CA SER A 327 10.68 -6.88 9.47
C SER A 327 9.60 -7.05 10.52
N TYR A 328 8.91 -5.95 10.85
CA TYR A 328 7.70 -5.94 11.66
C TYR A 328 6.48 -5.81 10.74
N TYR A 329 5.57 -6.73 10.87
CA TYR A 329 4.32 -6.75 10.09
C TYR A 329 3.14 -6.56 11.05
N ALA A 330 2.46 -5.42 10.96
CA ALA A 330 1.13 -5.28 11.54
C ALA A 330 0.18 -6.27 10.85
N LEU A 331 -0.67 -6.94 11.62
CA LEU A 331 -1.60 -7.92 11.06
C LEU A 331 -2.83 -7.22 10.50
N ASN A 332 -3.19 -7.55 9.26
CA ASN A 332 -4.41 -7.01 8.67
C ASN A 332 -5.65 -7.65 9.32
N LEU A 333 -6.73 -6.89 9.42
CA LEU A 333 -8.01 -7.32 9.98
C LEU A 333 -9.15 -7.03 9.02
N ALA A 334 -10.08 -7.96 8.90
CA ALA A 334 -11.35 -7.72 8.21
C ALA A 334 -12.26 -6.86 9.09
N VAL A 335 -12.83 -5.80 8.51
CA VAL A 335 -13.78 -4.90 9.14
C VAL A 335 -15.12 -5.04 8.44
N THR A 336 -16.10 -5.55 9.17
CA THR A 336 -17.45 -5.87 8.67
C THR A 336 -18.52 -5.33 9.60
N ALA A 337 -19.78 -5.64 9.33
CA ALA A 337 -20.89 -5.26 10.18
C ALA A 337 -20.75 -5.75 11.66
N ASP A 338 -19.97 -6.81 11.88
CA ASP A 338 -19.81 -7.42 13.21
C ASP A 338 -18.86 -6.64 14.12
N ASN A 339 -17.91 -5.88 13.55
CA ASN A 339 -16.83 -5.25 14.33
C ASN A 339 -16.48 -3.82 13.91
N TYR A 340 -17.16 -3.22 12.91
CA TYR A 340 -16.80 -1.88 12.41
C TYR A 340 -16.81 -0.79 13.49
N GLN A 341 -17.58 -0.98 14.56
CA GLN A 341 -17.66 -0.01 15.67
C GLN A 341 -16.32 0.16 16.40
N ASP A 342 -15.47 -0.86 16.39
CA ASP A 342 -14.13 -0.80 16.98
C ASP A 342 -13.15 0.05 16.14
N PHE A 343 -13.54 0.34 14.90
CA PHE A 343 -12.74 1.08 13.91
C PHE A 343 -13.30 2.46 13.55
N THR A 344 -14.29 2.96 14.31
CA THR A 344 -14.96 4.24 13.98
C THR A 344 -14.07 5.47 14.11
N ASP A 345 -12.92 5.36 14.75
CA ASP A 345 -11.91 6.42 14.84
C ASP A 345 -10.53 5.89 14.36
N ALA A 346 -10.32 5.92 13.04
CA ALA A 346 -9.11 5.44 12.41
C ALA A 346 -7.85 6.26 12.76
N THR A 347 -8.05 7.47 13.32
CA THR A 347 -6.94 8.34 13.76
C THR A 347 -6.64 8.20 15.25
N LYS A 348 -7.46 7.43 15.99
CA LYS A 348 -7.22 7.20 17.40
C LYS A 348 -5.93 6.42 17.58
N PRO A 349 -4.92 6.99 18.26
CA PRO A 349 -3.65 6.30 18.44
C PRO A 349 -3.86 5.07 19.33
N TYR A 350 -3.30 3.95 18.90
CA TYR A 350 -3.05 2.83 19.78
C TYR A 350 -1.87 3.22 20.66
N ALA A 351 -2.11 3.59 21.90
CA ALA A 351 -1.09 4.14 22.78
C ALA A 351 -0.53 3.09 23.76
N PRO A 352 0.34 2.17 23.34
CA PRO A 352 0.97 1.24 24.26
C PRO A 352 2.06 1.90 25.11
N VAL A 353 2.40 3.17 24.82
CA VAL A 353 3.32 3.98 25.63
C VAL A 353 2.54 5.08 26.32
N ALA A 354 2.36 4.93 27.62
CA ALA A 354 1.64 5.88 28.44
C ALA A 354 2.39 7.18 28.70
N ASN A 355 3.71 7.16 28.62
CA ASN A 355 4.55 8.29 28.99
C ASN A 355 5.58 8.58 27.90
N GLN A 356 5.87 9.88 27.77
CA GLN A 356 7.00 10.33 26.97
C GLN A 356 8.31 9.69 27.48
N LEU A 357 9.20 9.33 26.56
CA LEU A 357 10.53 8.85 26.90
C LEU A 357 11.35 9.92 27.65
N ASP A 358 12.13 9.50 28.62
CA ASP A 358 13.00 10.39 29.38
C ASP A 358 14.09 10.95 28.48
N ALA A 359 14.06 12.28 28.27
CA ALA A 359 15.02 12.99 27.41
C ALA A 359 16.48 12.89 27.93
N SER A 360 16.71 12.52 29.18
CA SER A 360 18.07 12.29 29.71
C SER A 360 18.69 10.99 29.21
N THR A 361 17.88 9.97 28.92
CA THR A 361 18.31 8.69 28.38
C THR A 361 18.04 8.55 26.89
N SER A 362 17.01 9.22 26.38
CA SER A 362 16.59 9.26 24.99
C SER A 362 16.47 10.70 24.51
N PRO A 363 17.61 11.42 24.26
CA PRO A 363 17.60 12.81 23.83
C PRO A 363 16.96 12.97 22.44
N SER A 364 16.44 14.18 22.16
CA SER A 364 15.81 14.48 20.87
C SER A 364 16.72 14.14 19.69
N LYS A 365 16.13 13.55 18.65
CA LYS A 365 16.78 13.13 17.42
C LYS A 365 16.01 13.60 16.21
N LYS A 366 16.73 14.10 15.20
CA LYS A 366 16.14 14.61 13.97
C LYS A 366 15.96 13.48 12.95
N VAL A 367 14.73 13.31 12.46
CA VAL A 367 14.34 12.26 11.50
C VAL A 367 13.82 12.89 10.23
N TRP A 368 14.27 12.42 9.09
CA TRP A 368 13.63 12.67 7.80
C TRP A 368 12.65 11.56 7.49
N LEU A 369 11.38 11.89 7.27
CA LEU A 369 10.32 10.94 6.96
C LEU A 369 9.68 11.29 5.63
N ASP A 370 9.89 10.43 4.62
CA ASP A 370 9.40 10.61 3.25
C ASP A 370 8.11 9.84 3.01
N ILE A 371 7.02 10.58 2.77
CA ILE A 371 5.72 10.03 2.38
C ILE A 371 5.64 10.07 0.86
N TYR A 372 5.37 8.92 0.23
CA TYR A 372 5.32 8.74 -1.22
C TYR A 372 4.47 9.76 -1.95
N ASN A 373 3.26 9.99 -1.48
CA ASN A 373 2.29 10.86 -2.13
C ASN A 373 1.40 11.54 -1.09
N ALA A 374 1.55 12.84 -0.96
CA ALA A 374 0.71 13.66 -0.07
C ALA A 374 -0.77 13.73 -0.52
N GLY A 375 -1.07 13.36 -1.76
CA GLY A 375 -2.43 13.24 -2.28
C GLY A 375 -3.11 11.91 -1.97
N ASP A 376 -2.38 10.92 -1.46
CA ASP A 376 -2.96 9.65 -1.01
C ASP A 376 -3.71 9.86 0.31
N ASN A 377 -5.02 9.58 0.30
CA ASN A 377 -5.89 9.83 1.45
C ASN A 377 -5.54 8.97 2.67
N PHE A 378 -5.14 7.71 2.47
CA PHE A 378 -4.72 6.85 3.56
C PHE A 378 -3.44 7.39 4.23
N LEU A 379 -2.45 7.79 3.43
CA LEU A 379 -1.18 8.29 3.96
C LEU A 379 -1.35 9.66 4.64
N SER A 380 -2.05 10.59 4.02
CA SER A 380 -2.14 11.98 4.50
C SER A 380 -3.21 12.20 5.58
N ALA A 381 -4.35 11.50 5.50
CA ALA A 381 -5.46 11.70 6.44
C ALA A 381 -5.50 10.66 7.57
N THR A 382 -4.82 9.53 7.44
CA THR A 382 -4.81 8.47 8.46
C THR A 382 -3.42 8.21 9.01
N TYR A 383 -2.45 7.87 8.16
CA TYR A 383 -1.15 7.38 8.61
C TYR A 383 -0.27 8.48 9.21
N GLN A 384 -0.14 9.63 8.53
CA GLN A 384 0.67 10.75 9.03
C GLN A 384 0.16 11.30 10.36
N PRO A 385 -1.16 11.57 10.58
CA PRO A 385 -1.66 11.97 11.90
C PRO A 385 -1.34 10.98 13.02
N LEU A 386 -1.32 9.68 12.72
CA LEU A 386 -0.92 8.67 13.69
C LEU A 386 0.57 8.75 14.02
N LEU A 387 1.44 8.95 13.04
CA LEU A 387 2.86 9.18 13.28
C LEU A 387 3.08 10.43 14.17
N GLU A 388 2.41 11.54 13.86
CA GLU A 388 2.48 12.79 14.62
C GLU A 388 2.00 12.65 16.07
N ASN A 389 1.18 11.63 16.39
CA ASN A 389 0.80 11.33 17.78
C ASN A 389 1.91 10.62 18.57
N TYR A 390 2.87 9.98 17.92
CA TYR A 390 3.90 9.19 18.58
C TYR A 390 5.30 9.83 18.58
N ASP A 391 5.59 10.76 17.67
CA ASP A 391 6.92 11.33 17.51
C ASP A 391 7.39 12.10 18.77
N ASP A 392 6.54 12.95 19.31
CA ASP A 392 6.80 13.69 20.54
C ASP A 392 7.02 12.75 21.74
N LEU A 393 6.23 11.66 21.84
CA LEU A 393 6.36 10.66 22.90
C LEU A 393 7.71 9.94 22.87
N MET A 394 8.33 9.89 21.71
CA MET A 394 9.63 9.24 21.48
C MET A 394 10.80 10.22 21.38
N ASN A 395 10.58 11.51 21.69
CA ASN A 395 11.57 12.58 21.54
C ASN A 395 12.19 12.57 20.12
N LEU A 396 11.36 12.47 19.08
CA LEU A 396 11.76 12.57 17.69
C LEU A 396 11.32 13.92 17.10
N ASP A 397 12.25 14.67 16.51
CA ASP A 397 11.99 15.86 15.71
C ASP A 397 11.83 15.38 14.25
N VAL A 398 10.60 15.05 13.87
CA VAL A 398 10.30 14.44 12.57
C VAL A 398 9.97 15.52 11.54
N GLU A 399 10.75 15.58 10.48
CA GLU A 399 10.46 16.40 9.30
C GLU A 399 9.66 15.54 8.30
N TYR A 400 8.34 15.78 8.26
CA TYR A 400 7.40 15.08 7.36
C TYR A 400 7.46 15.71 5.97
N ILE A 401 7.87 14.92 4.99
CA ILE A 401 8.00 15.35 3.59
C ILE A 401 6.99 14.60 2.73
N GLY A 402 6.03 15.34 2.17
CA GLY A 402 5.08 14.80 1.20
C GLY A 402 5.70 14.73 -0.20
N GLY A 403 5.70 13.54 -0.79
CA GLY A 403 6.25 13.32 -2.13
C GLY A 403 5.28 13.68 -3.26
N ASP A 404 5.84 14.00 -4.39
CA ASP A 404 5.19 14.13 -5.70
C ASP A 404 5.62 12.99 -6.65
N GLY A 405 6.02 11.89 -6.09
CA GLY A 405 6.57 10.71 -6.75
C GLY A 405 8.01 10.41 -6.35
N GLN A 406 8.46 9.20 -6.68
CA GLN A 406 9.75 8.68 -6.23
C GLN A 406 10.74 8.56 -7.40
N THR A 407 11.04 9.69 -8.07
CA THR A 407 12.17 9.77 -9.00
C THR A 407 13.43 10.18 -8.24
N GLU A 408 14.61 9.76 -8.71
CA GLU A 408 15.89 10.10 -8.09
C GLU A 408 16.06 11.62 -7.89
N SER A 409 15.67 12.43 -8.89
CA SER A 409 15.74 13.88 -8.80
C SER A 409 14.80 14.45 -7.73
N ASN A 410 13.58 13.92 -7.61
CA ASN A 410 12.62 14.35 -6.62
C ASN A 410 13.09 13.99 -5.21
N ILE A 411 13.61 12.77 -5.01
CA ILE A 411 14.18 12.32 -3.75
C ILE A 411 15.36 13.23 -3.34
N THR A 412 16.30 13.46 -4.25
CA THR A 412 17.46 14.34 -3.99
C THR A 412 17.03 15.76 -3.61
N ASN A 413 16.07 16.33 -4.31
CA ASN A 413 15.58 17.68 -4.03
C ASN A 413 14.88 17.78 -2.68
N ARG A 414 14.13 16.76 -2.27
CA ARG A 414 13.42 16.74 -0.97
C ARG A 414 14.34 16.49 0.20
N LEU A 415 15.27 15.53 0.07
CA LEU A 415 16.18 15.18 1.15
C LEU A 415 17.22 16.29 1.40
N GLY A 416 17.69 16.95 0.35
CA GLY A 416 18.71 17.98 0.46
C GLY A 416 20.04 17.42 1.01
N ASN A 417 20.42 17.82 2.21
CA ASN A 417 21.63 17.33 2.87
C ASN A 417 21.28 16.23 3.90
N PRO A 418 21.58 14.93 3.63
CA PRO A 418 21.27 13.84 4.55
C PRO A 418 22.06 13.90 5.87
N SER A 419 23.17 14.65 5.92
CA SER A 419 23.98 14.77 7.14
C SER A 419 23.28 15.50 8.29
N GLN A 420 22.23 16.27 7.98
CA GLN A 420 21.46 17.01 9.01
C GLN A 420 20.51 16.15 9.84
N TYR A 421 20.24 14.90 9.41
CA TYR A 421 19.34 13.97 10.09
C TYR A 421 20.10 12.88 10.81
N ASP A 422 19.53 12.38 11.91
CA ASP A 422 20.07 11.27 12.68
C ASP A 422 19.60 9.92 12.12
N ALA A 423 18.41 9.89 11.49
CA ALA A 423 17.80 8.68 10.93
C ALA A 423 16.82 9.00 9.80
N PHE A 424 16.39 7.95 9.10
CA PHE A 424 15.50 8.05 7.94
C PHE A 424 14.33 7.07 8.07
N ALA A 425 13.12 7.53 7.73
CA ALA A 425 11.95 6.68 7.54
C ALA A 425 11.38 6.92 6.14
N ILE A 426 11.17 5.88 5.35
CA ILE A 426 10.84 6.00 3.92
C ILE A 426 9.66 5.11 3.57
N ASN A 427 8.57 5.73 3.11
CA ASN A 427 7.44 5.04 2.49
C ASN A 427 7.74 4.79 1.01
N MET A 428 8.34 3.65 0.71
CA MET A 428 8.75 3.32 -0.66
C MET A 428 7.68 2.50 -1.36
N VAL A 429 7.03 3.07 -2.34
CA VAL A 429 5.93 2.44 -3.09
C VAL A 429 6.39 1.80 -4.40
N LYS A 430 7.34 2.41 -5.08
CA LYS A 430 7.86 1.87 -6.36
C LYS A 430 9.07 1.00 -6.11
N THR A 431 8.96 -0.23 -6.56
CA THR A 431 9.88 -1.33 -6.28
C THR A 431 11.35 -1.08 -6.64
N ASP A 432 11.63 -0.32 -7.69
CA ASP A 432 13.02 -0.09 -8.14
C ASP A 432 13.68 1.13 -7.48
N ASN A 433 13.00 1.81 -6.56
CA ASN A 433 13.49 3.06 -6.01
C ASN A 433 14.38 2.90 -4.76
N ALA A 434 14.46 1.71 -4.17
CA ALA A 434 15.34 1.48 -3.02
C ALA A 434 16.79 1.85 -3.32
N ALA A 435 17.31 1.48 -4.49
CA ALA A 435 18.66 1.83 -4.90
C ALA A 435 18.87 3.35 -5.05
N SER A 436 17.85 4.09 -5.50
CA SER A 436 17.91 5.56 -5.59
C SER A 436 18.03 6.18 -4.21
N TYR A 437 17.21 5.75 -3.24
CA TYR A 437 17.32 6.23 -1.86
C TYR A 437 18.68 5.90 -1.24
N THR A 438 19.11 4.65 -1.30
CA THR A 438 20.39 4.22 -0.69
C THR A 438 21.59 4.90 -1.33
N SER A 439 21.56 5.17 -2.65
CA SER A 439 22.59 5.94 -3.34
C SER A 439 22.71 7.37 -2.81
N ILE A 440 21.57 8.03 -2.51
CA ILE A 440 21.54 9.39 -1.99
C ILE A 440 21.98 9.40 -0.52
N LEU A 441 21.54 8.42 0.26
CA LEU A 441 21.94 8.30 1.67
C LEU A 441 23.44 8.00 1.84
N ASN A 442 24.10 7.47 0.82
CA ASN A 442 25.54 7.21 0.84
C ASN A 442 26.40 8.47 0.56
N GLN A 443 25.80 9.59 0.21
CA GLN A 443 26.51 10.85 -0.03
C GLN A 443 26.78 11.58 1.29
#